data_546fbf11723a4eaa21c1bb7493fabc75
#
_entry.id   546fbf11723a4eaa21c1bb7493fabc75
#
_cell.length_a   1.000
_cell.length_b   1.000
_cell.length_c   1.000
_cell.angle_alpha   90.00
_cell.angle_beta   90.00
_cell.angle_gamma   90.00
#
_symmetry.space_group_name_H-M   'P 1'
#
loop_
_entity.id
_entity.type
_entity.pdbx_description
1 polymer ?
#
loop_
_entity_poly.entity_id
_entity_poly.type
_entity_poly.pdbx_seq_one_letter_code
_entity_poly.pdbx_strand_id
1 'polypeptide(L)'
;KDKDKSILYTGPLTVMVDEFSASASEIFAAAIQDYKRGIVIGSTSTFGKGTVQRAIPLNPESENAMFSNKEVEDLGSVKLTLQKFYRVNGGATQLKGVTPDIVIPDRFEYLKFREKDNTAALPWDEIAKAEYKPWTSTISNDVVVKYSDAEIAKNATFNKIKESITW
;
A
#
# COMPACT_ATOMS: atom_id res chain seq x y z
N LYS A 1 19.10 -4.05 -4.45
CA LYS A 1 19.43 -5.33 -3.81
C LYS A 1 20.30 -5.03 -2.59
N ASP A 2 19.85 -5.46 -1.43
CA ASP A 2 20.62 -5.32 -0.19
C ASP A 2 21.94 -6.07 -0.34
N LYS A 3 23.04 -5.41 0.04
CA LYS A 3 24.39 -6.00 0.04
C LYS A 3 24.73 -6.69 1.35
N ASP A 4 24.05 -6.29 2.42
CA ASP A 4 24.17 -6.90 3.75
C ASP A 4 23.24 -8.10 3.85
N LYS A 5 23.78 -9.26 4.19
CA LYS A 5 23.03 -10.51 4.40
C LYS A 5 22.62 -10.74 5.85
N SER A 6 23.00 -9.82 6.75
CA SER A 6 22.68 -9.97 8.17
C SER A 6 21.18 -9.75 8.40
N ILE A 7 20.63 -10.48 9.35
CA ILE A 7 19.25 -10.31 9.81
C ILE A 7 19.33 -9.51 11.12
N LEU A 8 18.92 -8.24 11.05
CA LEU A 8 19.01 -7.34 12.20
C LEU A 8 17.93 -7.62 13.27
N TYR A 9 16.78 -8.16 12.87
CA TYR A 9 15.67 -8.41 13.79
C TYR A 9 14.85 -9.64 13.38
N THR A 10 14.71 -10.57 14.30
CA THR A 10 13.95 -11.83 14.11
C THR A 10 12.69 -11.92 14.96
N GLY A 11 12.45 -10.94 15.82
CA GLY A 11 11.31 -10.92 16.72
C GLY A 11 9.96 -10.68 16.04
N PRO A 12 8.86 -10.64 16.83
CA PRO A 12 7.52 -10.33 16.33
C PRO A 12 7.48 -8.96 15.65
N LEU A 13 6.75 -8.87 14.53
CA LEU A 13 6.60 -7.64 13.77
C LEU A 13 5.13 -7.39 13.48
N THR A 14 4.69 -6.16 13.73
CA THR A 14 3.37 -5.68 13.35
C THR A 14 3.51 -4.40 12.53
N VAL A 15 2.79 -4.33 11.43
CA VAL A 15 2.76 -3.16 10.54
C VAL A 15 1.36 -2.57 10.59
N MET A 16 1.27 -1.29 10.89
CA MET A 16 0.01 -0.54 10.89
C MET A 16 -0.18 0.16 9.56
N VAL A 17 -1.36 0.02 8.97
CA VAL A 17 -1.75 0.67 7.72
C VAL A 17 -3.15 1.25 7.83
N ASP A 18 -3.44 2.18 6.96
CA ASP A 18 -4.74 2.80 6.82
C ASP A 18 -5.07 3.06 5.33
N GLU A 19 -6.19 3.69 5.06
CA GLU A 19 -6.63 4.06 3.72
C GLU A 19 -5.74 5.11 3.04
N PHE A 20 -4.87 5.80 3.78
CA PHE A 20 -3.88 6.75 3.25
C PHE A 20 -2.55 6.08 2.91
N SER A 21 -2.34 4.86 3.38
CA SER A 21 -1.15 4.08 3.07
C SER A 21 -1.16 3.68 1.60
N ALA A 22 -0.25 4.26 0.80
CA ALA A 22 -0.28 4.14 -0.65
C ALA A 22 1.08 3.73 -1.26
N SER A 23 1.05 3.11 -2.45
CA SER A 23 2.23 2.87 -3.31
C SER A 23 3.34 2.08 -2.59
N ALA A 24 4.49 2.70 -2.29
CA ALA A 24 5.62 2.04 -1.62
C ALA A 24 5.25 1.44 -0.26
N SER A 25 4.36 2.09 0.49
CA SER A 25 3.84 1.57 1.77
C SER A 25 3.05 0.27 1.55
N GLU A 26 2.33 0.18 0.43
CA GLU A 26 1.58 -1.02 0.05
C GLU A 26 2.50 -2.16 -0.37
N ILE A 27 3.60 -1.85 -1.09
CA ILE A 27 4.63 -2.84 -1.43
C ILE A 27 5.23 -3.43 -0.14
N PHE A 28 5.54 -2.56 0.83
CA PHE A 28 6.11 -2.99 2.11
C PHE A 28 5.12 -3.85 2.91
N ALA A 29 3.89 -3.37 3.12
CA ALA A 29 2.87 -4.10 3.85
C ALA A 29 2.54 -5.45 3.20
N ALA A 30 2.39 -5.47 1.87
CA ALA A 30 2.16 -6.69 1.11
C ALA A 30 3.32 -7.69 1.26
N ALA A 31 4.56 -7.23 1.22
CA ALA A 31 5.72 -8.10 1.42
C ALA A 31 5.73 -8.71 2.83
N ILE A 32 5.47 -7.92 3.88
CA ILE A 32 5.39 -8.43 5.25
C ILE A 32 4.31 -9.53 5.37
N GLN A 33 3.15 -9.30 4.78
CA GLN A 33 2.02 -10.25 4.79
C GLN A 33 2.33 -11.51 3.97
N ASP A 34 2.73 -11.36 2.72
CA ASP A 34 2.96 -12.48 1.80
C ASP A 34 4.10 -13.39 2.24
N TYR A 35 5.18 -12.80 2.74
CA TYR A 35 6.30 -13.56 3.31
C TYR A 35 6.03 -14.07 4.73
N LYS A 36 4.85 -13.80 5.31
CA LYS A 36 4.49 -14.15 6.70
C LYS A 36 5.50 -13.63 7.72
N ARG A 37 6.18 -12.52 7.41
CA ARG A 37 7.20 -11.95 8.30
C ARG A 37 6.59 -11.28 9.53
N GLY A 38 5.36 -10.83 9.43
CA GLY A 38 4.63 -10.15 10.50
C GLY A 38 3.13 -10.13 10.22
N ILE A 39 2.42 -9.35 11.01
CA ILE A 39 0.97 -9.14 10.93
C ILE A 39 0.72 -7.72 10.47
N VAL A 40 -0.18 -7.54 9.52
CA VAL A 40 -0.64 -6.23 9.06
C VAL A 40 -1.97 -5.92 9.75
N ILE A 41 -2.05 -4.75 10.41
CA ILE A 41 -3.24 -4.27 11.13
C ILE A 41 -3.67 -2.94 10.53
N GLY A 42 -4.96 -2.70 10.37
CA GLY A 42 -5.44 -1.40 9.93
C GLY A 42 -6.89 -1.34 9.50
N SER A 43 -7.22 -0.33 8.67
CA SER A 43 -8.55 -0.16 8.09
C SER A 43 -8.89 -1.28 7.11
N THR A 44 -10.05 -1.25 6.46
CA THR A 44 -10.50 -2.34 5.56
C THR A 44 -9.57 -2.62 4.39
N SER A 45 -8.84 -1.62 3.92
CA SER A 45 -7.76 -1.75 2.92
C SER A 45 -6.89 -0.51 2.89
N THR A 46 -5.68 -0.64 2.36
CA THR A 46 -4.85 0.51 1.98
C THR A 46 -5.43 1.23 0.75
N PHE A 47 -4.75 2.28 0.27
CA PHE A 47 -5.22 3.14 -0.81
C PHE A 47 -5.51 2.41 -2.13
N GLY A 48 -4.68 1.46 -2.52
CA GLY A 48 -4.85 0.67 -3.73
C GLY A 48 -4.10 1.20 -4.95
N LYS A 49 -2.96 1.88 -4.77
CA LYS A 49 -2.14 2.36 -5.88
C LYS A 49 -1.08 1.32 -6.24
N GLY A 50 -1.31 0.62 -7.36
CA GLY A 50 -0.42 -0.41 -7.91
C GLY A 50 0.48 0.07 -9.06
N THR A 51 0.63 1.40 -9.24
CA THR A 51 1.34 1.98 -10.39
C THR A 51 2.45 2.92 -9.98
N VAL A 52 3.49 2.98 -10.82
CA VAL A 52 4.56 3.97 -10.72
C VAL A 52 4.35 5.03 -11.79
N GLN A 53 4.29 6.27 -11.37
CA GLN A 53 4.09 7.44 -12.23
C GLN A 53 5.33 8.33 -12.21
N ARG A 54 5.58 8.99 -13.34
CA ARG A 54 6.63 9.99 -13.49
C ARG A 54 6.04 11.26 -14.11
N ALA A 55 6.35 12.40 -13.51
CA ALA A 55 6.10 13.68 -14.13
C ALA A 55 7.22 13.97 -15.16
N ILE A 56 6.84 14.26 -16.39
CA ILE A 56 7.74 14.59 -17.49
C ILE A 56 7.49 16.04 -17.83
N PRO A 57 8.46 16.96 -17.61
CA PRO A 57 8.34 18.35 -18.02
C PRO A 57 8.13 18.46 -19.54
N LEU A 58 7.28 19.38 -19.96
CA LEU A 58 7.04 19.67 -21.38
C LEU A 58 8.04 20.66 -21.97
N ASN A 59 8.72 21.41 -21.09
CA ASN A 59 9.82 22.25 -21.52
C ASN A 59 11.02 21.37 -21.90
N PRO A 60 11.62 21.54 -23.08
CA PRO A 60 12.84 20.83 -23.42
C PRO A 60 13.95 21.21 -22.43
N GLU A 61 14.71 20.20 -21.97
CA GLU A 61 15.96 20.45 -21.25
C GLU A 61 16.92 21.18 -22.19
N SER A 62 16.98 22.49 -22.07
CA SER A 62 17.93 23.29 -22.84
C SER A 62 19.28 23.17 -22.12
N GLU A 63 20.22 22.43 -22.72
CA GLU A 63 21.62 22.38 -22.28
C GLU A 63 22.23 23.80 -22.18
N ASN A 64 21.63 24.80 -22.79
CA ASN A 64 22.03 26.19 -22.80
C ASN A 64 21.16 27.13 -21.94
N ALA A 65 20.27 26.62 -21.11
CA ALA A 65 19.42 27.46 -20.25
C ALA A 65 20.23 28.37 -19.31
N MET A 66 21.45 27.97 -18.96
CA MET A 66 22.36 28.71 -18.11
C MET A 66 22.92 29.99 -18.77
N PHE A 67 22.79 30.14 -20.10
CA PHE A 67 23.28 31.28 -20.89
C PHE A 67 22.17 32.04 -21.63
N SER A 68 20.90 31.65 -21.46
CA SER A 68 19.78 32.26 -22.13
C SER A 68 19.04 33.17 -21.15
N ASN A 69 19.11 34.48 -21.38
CA ASN A 69 18.28 35.50 -20.70
C ASN A 69 16.81 35.53 -21.19
N LYS A 70 16.34 34.52 -21.90
CA LYS A 70 14.95 34.43 -22.31
C LYS A 70 14.14 33.78 -21.20
N GLU A 71 13.13 34.48 -20.71
CA GLU A 71 12.06 33.88 -19.92
C GLU A 71 11.42 32.76 -20.78
N VAL A 72 11.66 31.51 -20.40
CA VAL A 72 11.01 30.37 -21.06
C VAL A 72 9.68 30.18 -20.36
N GLU A 73 8.60 30.30 -21.12
CA GLU A 73 7.26 29.99 -20.62
C GLU A 73 7.21 28.56 -20.06
N ASP A 74 6.71 28.40 -18.84
CA ASP A 74 6.54 27.07 -18.25
C ASP A 74 5.33 26.37 -18.89
N LEU A 75 5.61 25.35 -19.71
CA LEU A 75 4.60 24.54 -20.38
C LEU A 75 4.02 23.45 -19.47
N GLY A 76 4.49 23.37 -18.22
CA GLY A 76 4.04 22.38 -17.27
C GLY A 76 4.63 20.99 -17.46
N SER A 77 3.92 19.96 -17.00
CA SER A 77 4.38 18.57 -17.10
C SER A 77 3.24 17.58 -17.35
N VAL A 78 3.56 16.47 -17.97
CA VAL A 78 2.65 15.33 -18.14
C VAL A 78 3.00 14.25 -17.14
N LYS A 79 2.02 13.78 -16.37
CA LYS A 79 2.18 12.68 -15.44
C LYS A 79 1.81 11.36 -16.12
N LEU A 80 2.82 10.53 -16.41
CA LEU A 80 2.65 9.26 -17.08
C LEU A 80 2.80 8.08 -16.13
N THR A 81 1.96 7.06 -16.30
CA THR A 81 2.15 5.75 -15.68
C THR A 81 3.14 4.95 -16.51
N LEU A 82 4.26 4.56 -15.89
CA LEU A 82 5.35 3.85 -16.56
C LEU A 82 5.41 2.38 -16.20
N GLN A 83 5.00 2.00 -14.99
CA GLN A 83 5.14 0.65 -14.49
C GLN A 83 3.95 0.29 -13.59
N LYS A 84 3.65 -1.01 -13.52
CA LYS A 84 2.84 -1.63 -12.47
C LYS A 84 3.74 -2.49 -11.59
N PHE A 85 3.37 -2.66 -10.34
CA PHE A 85 4.04 -3.60 -9.46
C PHE A 85 3.05 -4.63 -8.93
N TYR A 86 3.57 -5.80 -8.62
CA TYR A 86 2.77 -6.95 -8.21
C TYR A 86 3.33 -7.54 -6.93
N ARG A 87 2.45 -8.13 -6.17
CA ARG A 87 2.80 -8.93 -4.99
C ARG A 87 3.48 -10.23 -5.43
N VAL A 88 4.21 -10.88 -4.54
CA VAL A 88 4.83 -12.18 -4.84
C VAL A 88 3.78 -13.28 -5.12
N ASN A 89 2.55 -13.10 -4.67
CA ASN A 89 1.43 -13.98 -5.00
C ASN A 89 0.86 -13.76 -6.41
N GLY A 90 1.34 -12.74 -7.12
CA GLY A 90 0.95 -12.39 -8.50
C GLY A 90 -0.08 -11.27 -8.61
N GLY A 91 -0.85 -10.97 -7.58
CA GLY A 91 -1.88 -9.95 -7.62
C GLY A 91 -1.31 -8.53 -7.55
N ALA A 92 -1.93 -7.58 -8.27
CA ALA A 92 -1.63 -6.16 -8.12
C ALA A 92 -2.28 -5.59 -6.85
N THR A 93 -1.69 -4.53 -6.28
CA THR A 93 -2.37 -3.72 -5.26
C THR A 93 -3.34 -2.71 -5.89
N GLN A 94 -3.31 -2.53 -7.20
CA GLN A 94 -4.16 -1.59 -7.94
C GLN A 94 -5.64 -1.82 -7.63
N LEU A 95 -6.37 -0.78 -7.23
CA LEU A 95 -7.77 -0.74 -6.81
C LEU A 95 -8.10 -1.51 -5.52
N LYS A 96 -7.39 -2.59 -5.22
CA LYS A 96 -7.69 -3.47 -4.06
C LYS A 96 -6.93 -3.07 -2.80
N GLY A 97 -5.73 -2.52 -2.97
CA GLY A 97 -4.83 -2.27 -1.85
C GLY A 97 -4.32 -3.55 -1.19
N VAL A 98 -3.87 -3.42 0.04
CA VAL A 98 -3.54 -4.52 0.94
C VAL A 98 -4.65 -4.58 2.01
N THR A 99 -5.37 -5.68 2.06
CA THR A 99 -6.31 -5.96 3.13
C THR A 99 -5.52 -6.42 4.35
N PRO A 100 -5.59 -5.73 5.49
CA PRO A 100 -4.90 -6.15 6.70
C PRO A 100 -5.33 -7.54 7.20
N ASP A 101 -4.45 -8.20 7.93
CA ASP A 101 -4.75 -9.48 8.60
C ASP A 101 -5.71 -9.26 9.77
N ILE A 102 -5.63 -8.09 10.41
CA ILE A 102 -6.51 -7.65 11.49
C ILE A 102 -7.13 -6.32 11.08
N VAL A 103 -8.45 -6.31 10.89
CA VAL A 103 -9.17 -5.10 10.51
C VAL A 103 -9.70 -4.39 11.75
N ILE A 104 -9.29 -3.14 11.90
CA ILE A 104 -9.78 -2.23 12.96
C ILE A 104 -10.77 -1.25 12.34
N PRO A 105 -11.93 -1.01 12.95
CA PRO A 105 -12.87 0.00 12.47
C PRO A 105 -12.23 1.38 12.40
N ASP A 106 -12.35 2.03 11.25
CA ASP A 106 -11.81 3.37 11.03
C ASP A 106 -12.92 4.36 10.70
N ARG A 107 -12.86 5.54 11.33
CA ARG A 107 -13.84 6.62 11.15
C ARG A 107 -13.82 7.26 9.75
N PHE A 108 -12.78 7.04 8.97
CA PHE A 108 -12.65 7.57 7.61
C PHE A 108 -13.07 6.59 6.51
N GLU A 109 -13.55 5.40 6.89
CA GLU A 109 -13.96 4.35 5.93
C GLU A 109 -15.03 4.81 4.93
N TYR A 110 -15.87 5.79 5.31
CA TYR A 110 -16.91 6.35 4.44
C TYR A 110 -16.37 7.30 3.36
N LEU A 111 -15.12 7.74 3.46
CA LEU A 111 -14.53 8.65 2.48
C LEU A 111 -14.22 7.93 1.17
N LYS A 112 -14.61 8.55 0.07
CA LYS A 112 -14.37 8.05 -1.30
C LYS A 112 -13.17 8.77 -1.91
N PHE A 113 -11.98 8.29 -1.61
CA PHE A 113 -10.74 8.86 -2.14
C PHE A 113 -9.67 7.81 -2.48
N ARG A 114 -9.97 6.52 -2.26
CA ARG A 114 -9.08 5.43 -2.66
C ARG A 114 -8.95 5.34 -4.17
N GLU A 115 -7.94 4.64 -4.67
CA GLU A 115 -7.72 4.47 -6.11
C GLU A 115 -8.96 3.90 -6.82
N LYS A 116 -9.70 3.00 -6.18
CA LYS A 116 -10.95 2.42 -6.70
C LYS A 116 -12.07 3.43 -6.93
N ASP A 117 -12.01 4.59 -6.28
CA ASP A 117 -13.00 5.65 -6.40
C ASP A 117 -12.68 6.59 -7.58
N ASN A 118 -11.50 6.45 -8.18
CA ASN A 118 -11.08 7.18 -9.37
C ASN A 118 -11.53 6.42 -10.63
N THR A 119 -12.47 7.00 -11.37
CA THR A 119 -13.01 6.40 -12.60
C THR A 119 -11.99 6.25 -13.74
N ALA A 120 -10.88 6.99 -13.68
CA ALA A 120 -9.77 6.93 -14.65
C ALA A 120 -8.63 6.00 -14.20
N ALA A 121 -8.78 5.32 -13.04
CA ALA A 121 -7.76 4.41 -12.57
C ALA A 121 -7.61 3.19 -13.48
N LEU A 122 -6.37 2.72 -13.65
CA LEU A 122 -6.11 1.49 -14.39
C LEU A 122 -6.77 0.29 -13.70
N PRO A 123 -7.27 -0.67 -14.49
CA PRO A 123 -7.92 -1.86 -13.93
C PRO A 123 -6.93 -2.72 -13.15
N TRP A 124 -7.48 -3.47 -12.21
CA TRP A 124 -6.75 -4.53 -11.52
C TRP A 124 -6.39 -5.66 -12.47
N ASP A 125 -5.22 -6.23 -12.30
CA ASP A 125 -4.76 -7.43 -13.01
C ASP A 125 -3.80 -8.24 -12.13
N GLU A 126 -3.36 -9.36 -12.65
CA GLU A 126 -2.43 -10.28 -11.98
C GLU A 126 -1.44 -10.88 -12.96
N ILE A 127 -0.32 -11.33 -12.44
CA ILE A 127 0.71 -12.08 -13.16
C ILE A 127 0.95 -13.43 -12.48
N ALA A 128 1.75 -14.28 -13.08
CA ALA A 128 2.14 -15.55 -12.47
C ALA A 128 2.79 -15.32 -11.09
N LYS A 129 2.38 -16.13 -10.11
CA LYS A 129 2.96 -16.12 -8.76
C LYS A 129 4.46 -16.41 -8.84
N ALA A 130 5.24 -15.64 -8.09
CA ALA A 130 6.67 -15.90 -7.93
C ALA A 130 6.93 -17.10 -7.00
N GLU A 131 8.04 -17.79 -7.20
CA GLU A 131 8.55 -18.75 -6.21
C GLU A 131 9.21 -18.00 -5.07
N TYR A 132 8.74 -18.26 -3.85
CA TYR A 132 9.30 -17.65 -2.65
C TYR A 132 9.13 -18.56 -1.43
N LYS A 133 9.96 -18.34 -0.41
CA LYS A 133 9.89 -19.04 0.87
C LYS A 133 9.32 -18.10 1.93
N PRO A 134 8.20 -18.45 2.56
CA PRO A 134 7.71 -17.70 3.71
C PRO A 134 8.68 -17.73 4.88
N TRP A 135 8.63 -16.72 5.72
CA TRP A 135 9.34 -16.70 6.99
C TRP A 135 8.74 -17.72 7.94
N THR A 136 9.58 -18.44 8.64
CA THR A 136 9.15 -19.37 9.69
C THR A 136 9.17 -18.64 11.03
N SER A 137 7.99 -18.36 11.57
CA SER A 137 7.82 -17.74 12.88
C SER A 137 7.58 -18.81 13.96
N THR A 138 8.02 -18.53 15.18
CA THR A 138 7.66 -19.30 16.37
C THR A 138 6.26 -19.00 16.88
N ILE A 139 5.68 -17.88 16.45
CA ILE A 139 4.31 -17.44 16.80
C ILE A 139 3.43 -17.64 15.59
N SER A 140 2.31 -18.32 15.78
CA SER A 140 1.30 -18.47 14.72
C SER A 140 0.54 -17.18 14.53
N ASN A 141 0.65 -16.57 13.34
CA ASN A 141 -0.11 -15.37 12.98
C ASN A 141 -1.61 -15.62 13.09
N ASP A 142 -2.10 -16.81 12.69
CA ASP A 142 -3.53 -17.14 12.69
C ASP A 142 -4.12 -17.13 14.13
N VAL A 143 -3.35 -17.57 15.12
CA VAL A 143 -3.78 -17.52 16.53
C VAL A 143 -3.90 -16.07 17.00
N VAL A 144 -2.94 -15.22 16.66
CA VAL A 144 -2.94 -13.80 17.02
C VAL A 144 -4.13 -13.09 16.37
N VAL A 145 -4.36 -13.31 15.07
CA VAL A 145 -5.50 -12.74 14.33
C VAL A 145 -6.81 -13.13 14.99
N LYS A 146 -7.05 -14.42 15.22
CA LYS A 146 -8.28 -14.91 15.85
C LYS A 146 -8.53 -14.30 17.24
N TYR A 147 -7.48 -14.17 18.05
CA TYR A 147 -7.61 -13.55 19.38
C TYR A 147 -7.93 -12.06 19.25
N SER A 148 -7.27 -11.35 18.36
CA SER A 148 -7.48 -9.93 18.12
C SER A 148 -8.89 -9.63 17.62
N ASP A 149 -9.43 -10.41 16.70
CA ASP A 149 -10.79 -10.26 16.19
C ASP A 149 -11.82 -10.40 17.32
N ALA A 150 -11.62 -11.36 18.23
CA ALA A 150 -12.48 -11.55 19.39
C ALA A 150 -12.46 -10.36 20.36
N GLU A 151 -11.30 -9.73 20.56
CA GLU A 151 -11.15 -8.54 21.40
C GLU A 151 -11.70 -7.28 20.74
N ILE A 152 -11.49 -7.11 19.43
CA ILE A 152 -12.06 -6.00 18.63
C ILE A 152 -13.60 -6.04 18.69
N ALA A 153 -14.20 -7.22 18.57
CA ALA A 153 -15.65 -7.39 18.61
C ALA A 153 -16.27 -6.96 19.95
N LYS A 154 -15.53 -7.06 21.06
CA LYS A 154 -15.99 -6.68 22.40
C LYS A 154 -15.70 -5.21 22.72
N ASN A 155 -14.87 -4.53 21.94
CA ASN A 155 -14.43 -3.18 22.25
C ASN A 155 -15.53 -2.15 22.00
N ALA A 156 -15.99 -1.49 23.06
CA ALA A 156 -17.08 -0.53 23.00
C ALA A 156 -16.77 0.69 22.11
N THR A 157 -15.52 1.14 22.06
CA THR A 157 -15.10 2.25 21.19
C THR A 157 -15.17 1.85 19.71
N PHE A 158 -14.69 0.66 19.37
CA PHE A 158 -14.76 0.16 17.99
C PHE A 158 -16.21 -0.06 17.54
N ASN A 159 -17.07 -0.52 18.42
CA ASN A 159 -18.49 -0.66 18.12
C ASN A 159 -19.15 0.69 17.85
N LYS A 160 -18.85 1.73 18.63
CA LYS A 160 -19.33 3.10 18.37
C LYS A 160 -18.83 3.66 17.04
N ILE A 161 -17.56 3.39 16.65
CA ILE A 161 -17.04 3.78 15.35
C ILE A 161 -17.82 3.10 14.22
N LYS A 162 -18.07 1.78 14.33
CA LYS A 162 -18.88 1.04 13.34
C LYS A 162 -20.28 1.63 13.20
N GLU A 163 -20.94 1.95 14.31
CA GLU A 163 -22.25 2.58 14.30
C GLU A 163 -22.21 3.94 13.60
N SER A 164 -21.18 4.76 13.84
CA SER A 164 -21.05 6.09 13.23
C SER A 164 -20.79 6.06 11.72
N ILE A 165 -20.22 5.00 11.17
CA ILE A 165 -19.98 4.83 9.73
C ILE A 165 -21.27 4.47 8.98
N THR A 166 -22.22 3.84 9.66
CA THR A 166 -23.48 3.38 9.06
C THR A 166 -24.57 4.45 8.98
N TRP A 167 -24.31 5.67 9.46
CA TRP A 167 -25.20 6.83 9.35
C TRP A 167 -24.88 7.65 8.10
#